data_a087ee61ce73eaa4921537586e966554
#
_entry.id   a087ee61ce73eaa4921537586e966554
#
_cell.length_a   1.000
_cell.length_b   1.000
_cell.length_c   1.000
_cell.angle_alpha   90.00
_cell.angle_beta   90.00
_cell.angle_gamma   90.00
#
_symmetry.space_group_name_H-M   'P 1'
#
loop_
_entity.id
_entity.type
_entity.pdbx_description
1 polymer ?
#
loop_
_entity_poly.entity_id
_entity_poly.type
_entity_poly.pdbx_seq_one_letter_code
_entity_poly.pdbx_strand_id
1 'polypeptide(L)'
;MARLAEALAVELGIWRLDLVAEIAAATHDDLLDICALLTEGHSPDGEAVDDFDGARMECTLSLLRRGETAAVNHRIWRAQLRALFPWIEEIRQRVIERHRSRLAVTPQQREMGATAIEDIEFGGIAHQLAIKVSNTEYDLLRALARLRNDLAHHRPVAKADMQHVLQNLIRSGYT
;
A
#
# COMPACT_ATOMS: atom_id res chain seq x y z
N MET A 1 9.39 3.34 4.20
CA MET A 1 9.61 3.52 2.73
C MET A 1 10.61 2.52 2.15
N ALA A 2 11.70 2.13 2.85
CA ALA A 2 12.65 1.13 2.32
C ALA A 2 12.00 -0.18 1.83
N ARG A 3 11.07 -0.74 2.59
CA ARG A 3 10.30 -1.94 2.19
C ARG A 3 9.47 -1.73 0.92
N LEU A 4 8.98 -0.51 0.68
CA LEU A 4 8.24 -0.19 -0.55
C LEU A 4 9.18 -0.12 -1.75
N ALA A 5 10.35 0.51 -1.61
CA ALA A 5 11.37 0.55 -2.66
C ALA A 5 11.81 -0.85 -3.07
N GLU A 6 12.12 -1.71 -2.09
CA GLU A 6 12.48 -3.11 -2.30
C GLU A 6 11.36 -3.88 -3.05
N ALA A 7 10.13 -3.77 -2.58
CA ALA A 7 9.00 -4.46 -3.19
C ALA A 7 8.73 -3.98 -4.63
N LEU A 8 8.82 -2.67 -4.89
CA LEU A 8 8.68 -2.10 -6.24
C LEU A 8 9.85 -2.54 -7.15
N ALA A 9 11.08 -2.55 -6.65
CA ALA A 9 12.23 -3.00 -7.40
C ALA A 9 12.07 -4.46 -7.86
N VAL A 10 11.57 -5.32 -6.98
CA VAL A 10 11.31 -6.74 -7.32
C VAL A 10 10.18 -6.89 -8.35
N GLU A 11 9.05 -6.22 -8.16
CA GLU A 11 7.87 -6.40 -9.00
C GLU A 11 7.97 -5.69 -10.37
N LEU A 12 8.68 -4.56 -10.44
CA LEU A 12 8.79 -3.72 -11.65
C LEU A 12 10.11 -3.91 -12.39
N GLY A 13 11.20 -4.06 -11.67
CA GLY A 13 12.52 -4.27 -12.24
C GLY A 13 12.66 -5.64 -12.88
N ILE A 14 12.08 -6.66 -12.27
CA ILE A 14 12.11 -8.08 -12.72
C ILE A 14 13.57 -8.51 -12.94
N TRP A 15 14.05 -8.60 -14.20
CA TRP A 15 15.44 -8.94 -14.54
C TRP A 15 16.29 -7.72 -14.95
N ARG A 16 15.69 -6.52 -15.03
CA ARG A 16 16.36 -5.26 -15.39
C ARG A 16 17.06 -4.69 -14.18
N LEU A 17 18.33 -5.00 -13.98
CA LEU A 17 19.14 -4.55 -12.86
C LEU A 17 19.30 -3.01 -12.81
N ASP A 18 19.27 -2.35 -13.97
CA ASP A 18 19.26 -0.89 -14.08
C ASP A 18 17.98 -0.30 -13.44
N LEU A 19 16.81 -0.84 -13.74
CA LEU A 19 15.56 -0.43 -13.11
C LEU A 19 15.52 -0.75 -11.61
N VAL A 20 16.04 -1.91 -11.21
CA VAL A 20 16.15 -2.27 -9.80
C VAL A 20 16.99 -1.25 -9.04
N ALA A 21 18.15 -0.87 -9.58
CA ALA A 21 19.04 0.10 -8.97
C ALA A 21 18.39 1.49 -8.87
N GLU A 22 17.71 1.94 -9.91
CA GLU A 22 17.03 3.22 -9.95
C GLU A 22 15.88 3.29 -8.95
N ILE A 23 14.99 2.29 -8.92
CA ILE A 23 13.90 2.24 -7.96
C ILE A 23 14.43 2.19 -6.52
N ALA A 24 15.53 1.48 -6.29
CA ALA A 24 16.15 1.41 -4.97
C ALA A 24 16.75 2.74 -4.52
N ALA A 25 17.20 3.57 -5.47
CA ALA A 25 17.75 4.91 -5.20
C ALA A 25 16.70 6.04 -5.22
N ALA A 26 15.46 5.73 -5.61
CA ALA A 26 14.39 6.71 -5.79
C ALA A 26 14.01 7.42 -4.48
N THR A 27 13.59 8.67 -4.58
CA THR A 27 13.06 9.42 -3.44
C THR A 27 11.70 8.88 -3.00
N HIS A 28 11.25 9.31 -1.82
CA HIS A 28 9.90 8.94 -1.34
C HIS A 28 8.79 9.36 -2.30
N ASP A 29 8.93 10.54 -2.90
CA ASP A 29 7.95 11.09 -3.84
C ASP A 29 7.92 10.30 -5.15
N ASP A 30 9.08 9.87 -5.65
CA ASP A 30 9.19 9.05 -6.85
C ASP A 30 8.59 7.66 -6.65
N LEU A 31 8.82 7.05 -5.48
CA LEU A 31 8.22 5.75 -5.13
C LEU A 31 6.69 5.78 -5.04
N LEU A 32 6.13 6.95 -4.71
CA LEU A 32 4.68 7.16 -4.68
C LEU A 32 4.11 7.47 -6.07
N ASP A 33 4.96 7.84 -7.04
CA ASP A 33 4.60 8.10 -8.45
C ASP A 33 5.52 7.32 -9.40
N ILE A 34 5.61 6.05 -9.15
CA ILE A 34 6.58 5.17 -9.82
C ILE A 34 6.39 5.12 -11.34
N CYS A 35 5.18 5.32 -11.85
CA CYS A 35 4.95 5.37 -13.30
C CYS A 35 5.63 6.57 -13.94
N ALA A 36 5.65 7.74 -13.29
CA ALA A 36 6.34 8.92 -13.78
C ALA A 36 7.86 8.65 -13.84
N LEU A 37 8.44 8.09 -12.77
CA LEU A 37 9.86 7.71 -12.74
C LEU A 37 10.21 6.77 -13.89
N LEU A 38 9.42 5.73 -14.15
CA LEU A 38 9.71 4.72 -15.17
C LEU A 38 9.53 5.22 -16.61
N THR A 39 8.85 6.34 -16.82
CA THR A 39 8.67 6.92 -18.17
C THR A 39 9.79 7.86 -18.57
N GLU A 40 10.61 8.31 -17.64
CA GLU A 40 11.72 9.24 -17.89
C GLU A 40 13.03 8.49 -18.23
N GLY A 41 13.48 8.62 -19.47
CA GLY A 41 14.89 8.33 -19.85
C GLY A 41 15.27 6.86 -20.10
N HIS A 42 14.34 5.91 -20.10
CA HIS A 42 14.68 4.49 -20.27
C HIS A 42 14.57 3.98 -21.70
N SER A 43 15.57 3.19 -22.13
CA SER A 43 15.43 2.39 -23.35
C SER A 43 14.46 1.22 -23.14
N PRO A 44 13.56 0.96 -24.10
CA PRO A 44 12.57 -0.12 -23.98
C PRO A 44 13.12 -1.51 -24.22
N ASP A 45 14.40 -1.60 -24.60
CA ASP A 45 15.00 -2.84 -25.08
C ASP A 45 15.09 -3.87 -23.96
N GLY A 46 14.06 -4.66 -23.85
CA GLY A 46 13.99 -5.85 -23.02
C GLY A 46 13.09 -6.86 -23.69
N GLU A 47 13.68 -7.92 -24.20
CA GLU A 47 12.91 -9.09 -24.69
C GLU A 47 12.10 -9.66 -23.52
N ALA A 48 10.92 -10.20 -23.82
CA ALA A 48 10.17 -10.99 -22.86
C ALA A 48 10.99 -12.24 -22.50
N VAL A 49 11.06 -12.54 -21.21
CA VAL A 49 11.78 -13.72 -20.70
C VAL A 49 10.76 -14.71 -20.17
N ASP A 50 11.00 -16.00 -20.40
CA ASP A 50 10.18 -17.03 -19.79
C ASP A 50 10.60 -17.23 -18.33
N ASP A 51 9.62 -17.25 -17.42
CA ASP A 51 9.85 -17.62 -16.04
C ASP A 51 10.13 -19.13 -15.93
N PHE A 52 10.64 -19.57 -14.78
CA PHE A 52 11.00 -20.97 -14.58
C PHE A 52 9.81 -21.94 -14.73
N ASP A 53 8.58 -21.46 -14.59
CA ASP A 53 7.32 -22.20 -14.80
C ASP A 53 6.80 -22.11 -16.25
N GLY A 54 7.55 -21.47 -17.16
CA GLY A 54 7.19 -21.25 -18.55
C GLY A 54 6.21 -20.08 -18.79
N ALA A 55 5.89 -19.30 -17.77
CA ALA A 55 5.09 -18.08 -17.92
C ALA A 55 5.94 -17.01 -18.60
N ARG A 56 5.41 -16.39 -19.66
CA ARG A 56 6.09 -15.30 -20.34
C ARG A 56 6.02 -14.02 -19.52
N MET A 57 7.16 -13.56 -19.02
CA MET A 57 7.29 -12.30 -18.32
C MET A 57 7.75 -11.18 -19.27
N GLU A 58 6.99 -10.10 -19.31
CA GLU A 58 7.30 -8.94 -20.12
C GLU A 58 7.90 -7.82 -19.28
N CYS A 59 8.83 -7.04 -19.86
CA CYS A 59 9.41 -5.88 -19.22
C CYS A 59 8.34 -4.82 -18.89
N THR A 60 8.37 -4.24 -17.70
CA THR A 60 7.43 -3.21 -17.27
C THR A 60 7.41 -2.00 -18.21
N LEU A 61 8.58 -1.59 -18.73
CA LEU A 61 8.68 -0.47 -19.69
C LEU A 61 7.97 -0.80 -21.02
N SER A 62 8.05 -2.04 -21.48
CA SER A 62 7.34 -2.48 -22.70
C SER A 62 5.82 -2.44 -22.50
N LEU A 63 5.32 -2.84 -21.33
CA LEU A 63 3.91 -2.73 -20.96
C LEU A 63 3.44 -1.28 -20.93
N LEU A 64 4.21 -0.38 -20.30
CA LEU A 64 3.89 1.04 -20.23
C LEU A 64 3.78 1.67 -21.62
N ARG A 65 4.71 1.36 -22.54
CA ARG A 65 4.68 1.89 -23.91
C ARG A 65 3.50 1.43 -24.74
N ARG A 66 3.06 0.20 -24.55
CA ARG A 66 1.87 -0.32 -25.22
C ARG A 66 0.57 0.15 -24.59
N GLY A 67 0.66 0.95 -23.49
CA GLY A 67 -0.51 1.43 -22.77
C GLY A 67 -1.21 0.34 -21.95
N GLU A 68 -0.51 -0.77 -21.65
CA GLU A 68 -1.04 -1.87 -20.84
C GLU A 68 -1.00 -1.53 -19.34
N THR A 69 -1.64 -0.42 -19.00
CA THR A 69 -1.66 0.14 -17.64
C THR A 69 -2.23 -0.81 -16.60
N ALA A 70 -3.16 -1.68 -16.97
CA ALA A 70 -3.73 -2.67 -16.05
C ALA A 70 -2.68 -3.66 -15.54
N ALA A 71 -1.80 -4.15 -16.42
CA ALA A 71 -0.72 -5.07 -16.05
C ALA A 71 0.33 -4.39 -15.15
N VAL A 72 0.68 -3.14 -15.45
CA VAL A 72 1.60 -2.34 -14.63
C VAL A 72 0.98 -2.05 -13.26
N ASN A 73 -0.27 -1.60 -13.22
CA ASN A 73 -1.00 -1.34 -11.98
C ASN A 73 -1.10 -2.59 -11.10
N HIS A 74 -1.27 -3.77 -11.71
CA HIS A 74 -1.27 -5.03 -10.95
C HIS A 74 0.09 -5.31 -10.28
N ARG A 75 1.21 -5.03 -10.96
CA ARG A 75 2.55 -5.14 -10.37
C ARG A 75 2.76 -4.14 -9.25
N ILE A 76 2.38 -2.87 -9.45
CA ILE A 76 2.44 -1.83 -8.41
C ILE A 76 1.61 -2.23 -7.20
N TRP A 77 0.37 -2.69 -7.41
CA TRP A 77 -0.48 -3.18 -6.34
C TRP A 77 0.19 -4.32 -5.54
N ARG A 78 0.79 -5.32 -6.22
CA ARG A 78 1.49 -6.43 -5.54
C ARG A 78 2.64 -5.93 -4.66
N ALA A 79 3.44 -4.98 -5.16
CA ALA A 79 4.51 -4.36 -4.39
C ALA A 79 3.96 -3.61 -3.17
N GLN A 80 2.94 -2.80 -3.38
CA GLN A 80 2.28 -2.05 -2.31
C GLN A 80 1.62 -2.97 -1.28
N LEU A 81 0.95 -4.04 -1.72
CA LEU A 81 0.35 -5.03 -0.84
C LEU A 81 1.40 -5.65 0.11
N ARG A 82 2.54 -6.06 -0.43
CA ARG A 82 3.64 -6.65 0.36
C ARG A 82 4.25 -5.67 1.36
N ALA A 83 4.41 -4.42 0.96
CA ALA A 83 5.09 -3.42 1.78
C ALA A 83 4.16 -2.73 2.78
N LEU A 84 2.96 -2.35 2.34
CA LEU A 84 2.06 -1.49 3.11
C LEU A 84 1.09 -2.27 3.99
N PHE A 85 0.65 -3.46 3.59
CA PHE A 85 -0.35 -4.20 4.36
C PHE A 85 0.14 -4.57 5.78
N PRO A 86 1.36 -5.11 5.96
CA PRO A 86 1.90 -5.36 7.31
C PRO A 86 2.05 -4.07 8.12
N TRP A 87 2.50 -2.98 7.49
CA TRP A 87 2.63 -1.68 8.14
C TRP A 87 1.29 -1.11 8.59
N ILE A 88 0.23 -1.23 7.76
CA ILE A 88 -1.13 -0.82 8.13
C ILE A 88 -1.61 -1.62 9.35
N GLU A 89 -1.36 -2.91 9.38
CA GLU A 89 -1.74 -3.77 10.50
C GLU A 89 -0.96 -3.44 11.79
N GLU A 90 0.32 -3.10 11.70
CA GLU A 90 1.10 -2.59 12.84
C GLU A 90 0.47 -1.31 13.42
N ILE A 91 0.04 -0.37 12.56
CA ILE A 91 -0.65 0.85 13.01
C ILE A 91 -2.00 0.49 13.65
N ARG A 92 -2.76 -0.45 13.08
CA ARG A 92 -4.03 -0.91 13.63
C ARG A 92 -3.86 -1.42 15.07
N GLN A 93 -2.84 -2.22 15.32
CA GLN A 93 -2.55 -2.71 16.68
C GLN A 93 -2.22 -1.57 17.64
N ARG A 94 -1.40 -0.59 17.24
CA ARG A 94 -1.09 0.59 18.07
C ARG A 94 -2.34 1.43 18.38
N VAL A 95 -3.26 1.57 17.43
CA VAL A 95 -4.55 2.25 17.64
C VAL A 95 -5.40 1.49 18.65
N ILE A 96 -5.50 0.16 18.51
CA ILE A 96 -6.23 -0.70 19.45
C ILE A 96 -5.65 -0.56 20.86
N GLU A 97 -4.34 -0.65 21.03
CA GLU A 97 -3.67 -0.50 22.30
C GLU A 97 -3.97 0.86 22.95
N ARG A 98 -3.83 1.97 22.18
CA ARG A 98 -4.09 3.33 22.67
C ARG A 98 -5.53 3.54 23.11
N HIS A 99 -6.48 2.92 22.43
CA HIS A 99 -7.91 3.15 22.65
C HIS A 99 -8.67 1.93 23.19
N ARG A 100 -7.98 0.92 23.72
CA ARG A 100 -8.54 -0.36 24.15
C ARG A 100 -9.80 -0.20 25.04
N SER A 101 -9.76 0.75 26.00
CA SER A 101 -10.88 1.01 26.91
C SER A 101 -12.13 1.65 26.24
N ARG A 102 -11.97 2.12 24.99
CA ARG A 102 -13.04 2.80 24.22
C ARG A 102 -13.61 1.92 23.11
N LEU A 103 -13.01 0.74 22.90
CA LEU A 103 -13.39 -0.23 21.88
C LEU A 103 -14.10 -1.42 22.51
N ALA A 104 -15.08 -1.97 21.79
CA ALA A 104 -15.77 -3.20 22.18
C ALA A 104 -16.23 -3.96 20.94
N VAL A 105 -16.25 -5.29 21.01
CA VAL A 105 -16.83 -6.11 19.94
C VAL A 105 -18.35 -5.94 19.97
N THR A 106 -18.92 -5.32 18.95
CA THR A 106 -20.35 -5.10 18.81
C THR A 106 -21.10 -6.41 18.43
N PRO A 107 -22.42 -6.52 18.66
CA PRO A 107 -23.19 -7.69 18.22
C PRO A 107 -23.01 -7.98 16.73
N GLN A 108 -23.07 -6.96 15.86
CA GLN A 108 -22.86 -7.09 14.43
C GLN A 108 -21.48 -7.64 14.09
N GLN A 109 -20.41 -7.17 14.77
CA GLN A 109 -19.05 -7.67 14.55
C GLN A 109 -18.91 -9.14 14.99
N ARG A 110 -19.60 -9.56 16.06
CA ARG A 110 -19.66 -10.97 16.48
C ARG A 110 -20.34 -11.86 15.44
N GLU A 111 -21.43 -11.40 14.84
CA GLU A 111 -22.10 -12.10 13.74
C GLU A 111 -21.18 -12.24 12.52
N MET A 112 -20.24 -11.30 12.31
CA MET A 112 -19.21 -11.36 11.26
C MET A 112 -17.97 -12.18 11.68
N GLY A 113 -17.96 -12.79 12.87
CA GLY A 113 -16.90 -13.67 13.34
C GLY A 113 -15.84 -13.02 14.25
N ALA A 114 -15.97 -11.74 14.62
CA ALA A 114 -15.05 -11.12 15.56
C ALA A 114 -15.27 -11.67 16.99
N THR A 115 -14.19 -12.16 17.60
CA THR A 115 -14.20 -12.72 18.95
C THR A 115 -13.51 -11.83 19.97
N ALA A 116 -12.56 -11.00 19.50
CA ALA A 116 -11.75 -10.09 20.31
C ALA A 116 -11.70 -8.70 19.70
N ILE A 117 -11.21 -7.71 20.47
CA ILE A 117 -11.04 -6.32 19.99
C ILE A 117 -10.02 -6.29 18.84
N GLU A 118 -9.06 -7.18 18.86
CA GLU A 118 -8.04 -7.37 17.84
C GLU A 118 -8.60 -7.79 16.46
N ASP A 119 -9.82 -8.34 16.42
CA ASP A 119 -10.49 -8.71 15.18
C ASP A 119 -11.23 -7.54 14.51
N ILE A 120 -11.32 -6.38 15.21
CA ILE A 120 -12.04 -5.22 14.68
C ILE A 120 -11.24 -4.58 13.55
N GLU A 121 -11.82 -4.54 12.37
CA GLU A 121 -11.26 -3.87 11.20
C GLU A 121 -11.19 -2.34 11.38
N PHE A 122 -10.30 -1.65 10.63
CA PHE A 122 -10.16 -0.18 10.69
C PHE A 122 -11.48 0.58 10.54
N GLY A 123 -12.39 0.13 9.68
CA GLY A 123 -13.70 0.75 9.52
C GLY A 123 -14.52 0.72 10.80
N GLY A 124 -14.52 -0.41 11.52
CA GLY A 124 -15.16 -0.57 12.81
C GLY A 124 -14.52 0.26 13.91
N ILE A 125 -13.18 0.33 13.93
CA ILE A 125 -12.42 1.17 14.85
C ILE A 125 -12.75 2.65 14.63
N ALA A 126 -12.70 3.12 13.38
CA ALA A 126 -13.02 4.50 13.02
C ALA A 126 -14.45 4.87 13.44
N HIS A 127 -15.41 3.97 13.19
CA HIS A 127 -16.80 4.19 13.60
C HIS A 127 -16.94 4.35 15.13
N GLN A 128 -16.31 3.48 15.91
CA GLN A 128 -16.39 3.52 17.37
C GLN A 128 -15.66 4.72 17.99
N LEU A 129 -14.64 5.24 17.31
CA LEU A 129 -13.83 6.36 17.78
C LEU A 129 -14.24 7.72 17.20
N ALA A 130 -15.22 7.80 16.33
CA ALA A 130 -15.58 9.00 15.54
C ALA A 130 -15.73 10.29 16.37
N ILE A 131 -16.32 10.20 17.59
CA ILE A 131 -16.51 11.35 18.49
C ILE A 131 -15.60 11.30 19.70
N LYS A 132 -14.67 10.36 19.77
CA LYS A 132 -13.83 10.08 20.95
C LYS A 132 -12.37 10.48 20.75
N VAL A 133 -11.99 10.83 19.54
CA VAL A 133 -10.62 11.21 19.14
C VAL A 133 -10.63 12.57 18.44
N SER A 134 -9.45 13.14 18.19
CA SER A 134 -9.33 14.37 17.42
C SER A 134 -9.75 14.17 15.95
N ASN A 135 -10.14 15.25 15.27
CA ASN A 135 -10.48 15.18 13.84
C ASN A 135 -9.31 14.64 13.01
N THR A 136 -8.08 15.04 13.31
CA THR A 136 -6.87 14.55 12.62
C THR A 136 -6.69 13.05 12.77
N GLU A 137 -6.90 12.53 13.98
CA GLU A 137 -6.82 11.08 14.23
C GLU A 137 -7.96 10.32 13.55
N TYR A 138 -9.18 10.86 13.59
CA TYR A 138 -10.32 10.29 12.90
C TYR A 138 -10.10 10.23 11.38
N ASP A 139 -9.57 11.31 10.78
CA ASP A 139 -9.22 11.36 9.37
C ASP A 139 -8.14 10.34 9.01
N LEU A 140 -7.14 10.16 9.88
CA LEU A 140 -6.13 9.10 9.74
C LEU A 140 -6.78 7.70 9.71
N LEU A 141 -7.64 7.40 10.68
CA LEU A 141 -8.30 6.09 10.77
C LEU A 141 -9.13 5.79 9.51
N ARG A 142 -9.86 6.78 9.01
CA ARG A 142 -10.63 6.64 7.77
C ARG A 142 -9.75 6.46 6.54
N ALA A 143 -8.63 7.18 6.47
CA ALA A 143 -7.69 7.07 5.37
C ALA A 143 -7.03 5.68 5.36
N LEU A 144 -6.58 5.17 6.51
CA LEU A 144 -6.03 3.81 6.65
C LEU A 144 -7.04 2.73 6.29
N ALA A 145 -8.32 2.89 6.68
CA ALA A 145 -9.38 1.99 6.28
C ALA A 145 -9.55 1.93 4.75
N ARG A 146 -9.47 3.08 4.08
CA ARG A 146 -9.52 3.15 2.60
C ARG A 146 -8.32 2.48 1.96
N LEU A 147 -7.10 2.80 2.39
CA LEU A 147 -5.88 2.18 1.87
C LEU A 147 -5.94 0.65 1.97
N ARG A 148 -6.31 0.15 3.14
CA ARG A 148 -6.45 -1.28 3.38
C ARG A 148 -7.46 -1.92 2.43
N ASN A 149 -8.61 -1.27 2.22
CA ASN A 149 -9.65 -1.74 1.33
C ASN A 149 -9.20 -1.72 -0.13
N ASP A 150 -8.50 -0.68 -0.58
CA ASP A 150 -7.98 -0.61 -1.95
C ASP A 150 -6.99 -1.75 -2.22
N LEU A 151 -6.06 -1.98 -1.29
CA LEU A 151 -5.12 -3.09 -1.39
C LEU A 151 -5.84 -4.46 -1.40
N ALA A 152 -6.87 -4.65 -0.57
CA ALA A 152 -7.67 -5.88 -0.54
C ALA A 152 -8.49 -6.10 -1.82
N HIS A 153 -8.83 -5.03 -2.54
CA HIS A 153 -9.57 -5.08 -3.80
C HIS A 153 -8.71 -4.90 -5.05
N HIS A 154 -7.42 -5.24 -4.96
CA HIS A 154 -6.45 -5.23 -6.06
C HIS A 154 -6.28 -3.84 -6.72
N ARG A 155 -6.47 -2.77 -5.95
CA ARG A 155 -6.28 -1.40 -6.42
C ARG A 155 -4.98 -0.82 -5.86
N PRO A 156 -4.11 -0.25 -6.69
CA PRO A 156 -2.95 0.49 -6.21
C PRO A 156 -3.39 1.71 -5.39
N VAL A 157 -2.64 1.97 -4.33
CA VAL A 157 -2.80 3.18 -3.52
C VAL A 157 -2.25 4.37 -4.30
N ALA A 158 -3.05 5.44 -4.41
CA ALA A 158 -2.63 6.66 -5.07
C ALA A 158 -1.64 7.46 -4.20
N LYS A 159 -0.73 8.20 -4.85
CA LYS A 159 0.25 9.10 -4.20
C LYS A 159 -0.41 10.02 -3.18
N ALA A 160 -1.48 10.70 -3.57
CA ALA A 160 -2.18 11.65 -2.72
C ALA A 160 -2.75 11.02 -1.44
N ASP A 161 -3.32 9.81 -1.54
CA ASP A 161 -3.85 9.08 -0.39
C ASP A 161 -2.74 8.66 0.57
N MET A 162 -1.61 8.20 0.05
CA MET A 162 -0.45 7.85 0.89
C MET A 162 0.16 9.06 1.57
N GLN A 163 0.33 10.18 0.85
CA GLN A 163 0.81 11.43 1.44
C GLN A 163 -0.11 11.93 2.55
N HIS A 164 -1.43 11.87 2.34
CA HIS A 164 -2.43 12.23 3.34
C HIS A 164 -2.30 11.37 4.61
N VAL A 165 -2.15 10.06 4.45
CA VAL A 165 -1.94 9.15 5.60
C VAL A 165 -0.65 9.49 6.35
N LEU A 166 0.48 9.67 5.65
CA LEU A 166 1.76 9.96 6.28
C LEU A 166 1.73 11.28 7.08
N GLN A 167 1.10 12.34 6.53
CA GLN A 167 0.95 13.62 7.23
C GLN A 167 0.13 13.49 8.51
N ASN A 168 -1.01 12.78 8.44
CA ASN A 168 -1.87 12.60 9.61
C ASN A 168 -1.26 11.64 10.64
N LEU A 169 -0.46 10.65 10.20
CA LEU A 169 0.26 9.75 11.09
C LEU A 169 1.20 10.53 12.02
N ILE A 170 2.02 11.42 11.44
CA ILE A 170 2.94 12.29 12.18
C ILE A 170 2.16 13.16 13.17
N ARG A 171 1.09 13.83 12.71
CA ARG A 171 0.27 14.74 13.52
C ARG A 171 -0.47 14.03 14.65
N SER A 172 -0.79 12.76 14.49
CA SER A 172 -1.52 11.94 15.47
C SER A 172 -0.58 11.19 16.43
N GLY A 173 0.73 11.27 16.23
CA GLY A 173 1.74 10.66 17.09
C GLY A 173 1.77 9.13 17.05
N TYR A 174 1.59 8.54 15.87
CA TYR A 174 1.74 7.10 15.61
C TYR A 174 3.06 6.75 14.89
N THR A 175 4.04 7.62 14.97
CA THR A 175 5.39 7.42 14.40
C THR A 175 6.21 6.42 15.16
#